data_a34143c62ec3e3a3876466fb15337f72
#
_entry.id   a34143c62ec3e3a3876466fb15337f72
#
_cell.length_a   1.000
_cell.length_b   1.000
_cell.length_c   1.000
_cell.angle_alpha   90.00
_cell.angle_beta   90.00
_cell.angle_gamma   90.00
#
_symmetry.space_group_name_H-M   'P 1'
#
loop_
_entity.id
_entity.type
_entity.pdbx_description
1 polymer ?
#
loop_
_entity_poly.entity_id
_entity_poly.type
_entity_poly.pdbx_seq_one_letter_code
_entity_poly.pdbx_strand_id
1 'polypeptide(L)'
;MSNDYPLVSIIIPTYNSSDYITETLTKLEKQTYPNFEIVIVNDGSKDNTSNVLREYGLTHSRLIIINKENGGVSSARNTGIRKAQGQFICFMDDDDEIDPNYLLKMYTRQHETGGDAIYCGLYGHYIKDGVTYSPINTEFNEGSLLFDFFYKKVRFHIG
;
A
#
# COMPACT_ATOMS: atom_id res chain seq x y z
N MET A 1 8.44 8.79 -27.80
CA MET A 1 8.13 7.53 -27.11
C MET A 1 6.88 7.82 -26.30
N SER A 2 5.75 7.17 -26.60
CA SER A 2 4.56 7.28 -25.77
C SER A 2 4.92 6.70 -24.40
N ASN A 3 4.95 7.54 -23.38
CA ASN A 3 5.04 7.08 -21.99
C ASN A 3 3.73 6.39 -21.65
N ASP A 4 3.60 5.14 -22.08
CA ASP A 4 2.46 4.31 -21.75
C ASP A 4 2.71 3.72 -20.35
N TYR A 5 2.33 4.50 -19.34
CA TYR A 5 2.44 4.05 -17.95
C TYR A 5 1.36 2.99 -17.69
N PRO A 6 1.72 1.72 -17.43
CA PRO A 6 0.74 0.69 -17.11
C PRO A 6 -0.03 1.03 -15.83
N LEU A 7 -1.27 0.58 -15.72
CA LEU A 7 -2.07 0.81 -14.53
C LEU A 7 -1.48 0.08 -13.32
N VAL A 8 -1.32 0.79 -12.21
CA VAL A 8 -0.93 0.25 -10.90
C VAL A 8 -2.14 0.26 -9.98
N SER A 9 -2.51 -0.87 -9.40
CA SER A 9 -3.53 -0.96 -8.34
C SER A 9 -2.88 -0.93 -6.97
N ILE A 10 -3.18 0.10 -6.18
CA ILE A 10 -2.77 0.18 -4.77
C ILE A 10 -3.86 -0.46 -3.93
N ILE A 11 -3.56 -1.59 -3.28
CA ILE A 11 -4.51 -2.34 -2.46
C ILE A 11 -4.30 -1.98 -0.99
N ILE A 12 -5.35 -1.45 -0.36
CA ILE A 12 -5.34 -0.98 1.03
C ILE A 12 -6.42 -1.73 1.81
N PRO A 13 -6.05 -2.71 2.65
CA PRO A 13 -6.97 -3.23 3.65
C PRO A 13 -7.19 -2.18 4.73
N THR A 14 -8.43 -1.97 5.16
CA THR A 14 -8.75 -1.01 6.23
C THR A 14 -9.74 -1.58 7.22
N TYR A 15 -9.55 -1.27 8.50
CA TYR A 15 -10.43 -1.66 9.58
C TYR A 15 -10.38 -0.68 10.74
N ASN A 16 -11.50 0.01 11.02
CA ASN A 16 -11.65 1.03 12.06
C ASN A 16 -10.62 2.18 11.93
N SER A 17 -10.60 2.81 10.76
CA SER A 17 -9.58 3.81 10.36
C SER A 17 -10.19 5.19 10.13
N SER A 18 -11.40 5.47 10.66
CA SER A 18 -12.13 6.73 10.42
C SER A 18 -11.33 7.99 10.70
N ASP A 19 -10.41 7.94 11.65
CA ASP A 19 -9.70 9.11 12.15
C ASP A 19 -8.54 9.56 11.23
N TYR A 20 -7.99 8.64 10.40
CA TYR A 20 -6.78 8.93 9.62
C TYR A 20 -6.86 8.54 8.14
N ILE A 21 -7.80 7.69 7.72
CA ILE A 21 -7.84 7.18 6.35
C ILE A 21 -7.92 8.29 5.29
N THR A 22 -8.60 9.39 5.56
CA THR A 22 -8.69 10.53 4.64
C THR A 22 -7.32 11.19 4.41
N GLU A 23 -6.50 11.29 5.45
CA GLU A 23 -5.15 11.83 5.35
C GLU A 23 -4.28 10.94 4.48
N THR A 24 -4.31 9.62 4.71
CA THR A 24 -3.59 8.62 3.93
C THR A 24 -3.96 8.70 2.45
N LEU A 25 -5.26 8.75 2.13
CA LEU A 25 -5.74 8.87 0.75
C LEU A 25 -5.30 10.18 0.09
N THR A 26 -5.37 11.29 0.82
CA THR A 26 -4.92 12.60 0.31
C THR A 26 -3.42 12.62 -0.01
N LYS A 27 -2.61 11.91 0.77
CA LYS A 27 -1.17 11.74 0.49
C LYS A 27 -0.94 10.86 -0.73
N LEU A 28 -1.71 9.79 -0.88
CA LEU A 28 -1.64 8.89 -2.05
C LEU A 28 -1.95 9.60 -3.36
N GLU A 29 -2.91 10.50 -3.38
CA GLU A 29 -3.25 11.23 -4.61
C GLU A 29 -2.14 12.17 -5.12
N LYS A 30 -1.13 12.45 -4.28
CA LYS A 30 0.05 13.25 -4.65
C LYS A 30 1.11 12.44 -5.40
N GLN A 31 0.87 11.15 -5.68
CA GLN A 31 1.82 10.35 -6.45
C GLN A 31 2.08 10.94 -7.82
N THR A 32 3.36 11.05 -8.18
CA THR A 32 3.80 11.57 -9.48
C THR A 32 3.63 10.57 -10.63
N TYR A 33 3.41 9.31 -10.32
CA TYR A 33 3.05 8.28 -11.29
C TYR A 33 1.61 8.52 -11.79
N PRO A 34 1.39 8.68 -13.11
CA PRO A 34 0.10 9.21 -13.58
C PRO A 34 -1.05 8.20 -13.62
N ASN A 35 -0.75 6.91 -13.76
CA ASN A 35 -1.77 5.89 -14.05
C ASN A 35 -1.89 4.86 -12.92
N PHE A 36 -2.68 5.18 -11.91
CA PHE A 36 -2.95 4.29 -10.79
C PHE A 36 -4.42 4.37 -10.33
N GLU A 37 -4.87 3.32 -9.69
CA GLU A 37 -6.13 3.23 -8.95
C GLU A 37 -5.86 2.86 -7.49
N ILE A 38 -6.79 3.20 -6.60
CA ILE A 38 -6.73 2.86 -5.18
C ILE A 38 -7.90 1.92 -4.88
N VAL A 39 -7.59 0.69 -4.48
CA VAL A 39 -8.58 -0.33 -4.12
C VAL A 39 -8.60 -0.48 -2.61
N ILE A 40 -9.55 0.17 -1.95
CA ILE A 40 -9.74 0.06 -0.51
C ILE A 40 -10.71 -1.08 -0.20
N VAL A 41 -10.29 -1.95 0.70
CA VAL A 41 -11.13 -3.03 1.20
C VAL A 41 -11.42 -2.80 2.68
N ASN A 42 -12.60 -2.29 2.97
CA ASN A 42 -13.12 -2.15 4.32
C ASN A 42 -13.55 -3.51 4.86
N ASP A 43 -12.76 -4.05 5.77
CA ASP A 43 -12.91 -5.38 6.34
C ASP A 43 -13.89 -5.39 7.53
N GLY A 44 -15.07 -4.83 7.33
CA GLY A 44 -16.15 -4.86 8.32
C GLY A 44 -15.93 -3.89 9.49
N SER A 45 -15.44 -2.69 9.23
CA SER A 45 -15.28 -1.63 10.24
C SER A 45 -16.58 -1.38 11.00
N LYS A 46 -16.44 -1.13 12.31
CA LYS A 46 -17.56 -0.85 13.23
C LYS A 46 -17.66 0.64 13.60
N ASP A 47 -16.66 1.41 13.25
CA ASP A 47 -16.59 2.86 13.41
C ASP A 47 -17.19 3.59 12.18
N ASN A 48 -16.89 4.88 12.02
CA ASN A 48 -17.39 5.69 10.91
C ASN A 48 -16.63 5.50 9.58
N THR A 49 -15.68 4.57 9.48
CA THR A 49 -14.82 4.35 8.30
C THR A 49 -15.64 4.21 7.00
N SER A 50 -16.72 3.44 7.01
CA SER A 50 -17.56 3.24 5.82
C SER A 50 -18.17 4.55 5.28
N ASN A 51 -18.61 5.44 6.16
CA ASN A 51 -19.18 6.73 5.76
C ASN A 51 -18.09 7.67 5.25
N VAL A 52 -16.96 7.74 5.95
CA VAL A 52 -15.80 8.55 5.54
C VAL A 52 -15.32 8.16 4.15
N LEU A 53 -15.16 6.88 3.88
CA LEU A 53 -14.76 6.36 2.57
C LEU A 53 -15.79 6.68 1.48
N ARG A 54 -17.08 6.51 1.77
CA ARG A 54 -18.15 6.83 0.82
C ARG A 54 -18.14 8.31 0.43
N GLU A 55 -18.03 9.20 1.40
CA GLU A 55 -17.97 10.65 1.17
C GLU A 55 -16.73 11.05 0.36
N TYR A 56 -15.58 10.52 0.71
CA TYR A 56 -14.34 10.74 -0.02
C TYR A 56 -14.44 10.26 -1.47
N GLY A 57 -15.01 9.09 -1.70
CA GLY A 57 -15.18 8.49 -3.03
C GLY A 57 -16.07 9.27 -3.98
N LEU A 58 -16.96 10.14 -3.48
CA LEU A 58 -17.85 10.97 -4.34
C LEU A 58 -17.07 11.95 -5.24
N THR A 59 -15.88 12.34 -4.82
CA THR A 59 -15.05 13.35 -5.50
C THR A 59 -13.75 12.78 -6.08
N HIS A 60 -13.46 11.50 -5.85
CA HIS A 60 -12.17 10.87 -6.19
C HIS A 60 -12.37 9.64 -7.09
N SER A 61 -12.32 9.85 -8.39
CA SER A 61 -12.64 8.82 -9.40
C SER A 61 -11.66 7.65 -9.48
N ARG A 62 -10.46 7.77 -8.87
CA ARG A 62 -9.45 6.70 -8.80
C ARG A 62 -9.71 5.69 -7.68
N LEU A 63 -10.70 5.95 -6.83
CA LEU A 63 -10.97 5.16 -5.63
C LEU A 63 -12.04 4.10 -5.91
N ILE A 64 -11.71 2.84 -5.65
CA ILE A 64 -12.61 1.70 -5.64
C ILE A 64 -12.79 1.25 -4.20
N ILE A 65 -14.02 1.37 -3.68
CA ILE A 65 -14.34 1.00 -2.29
C ILE A 65 -15.08 -0.32 -2.27
N ILE A 66 -14.59 -1.27 -1.47
CA ILE A 66 -15.19 -2.59 -1.27
C ILE A 66 -15.47 -2.75 0.21
N ASN A 67 -16.74 -2.97 0.57
CA ASN A 67 -17.11 -3.35 1.93
C ASN A 67 -17.34 -4.85 1.99
N LYS A 68 -16.83 -5.51 3.02
CA LYS A 68 -17.03 -6.94 3.27
C LYS A 68 -17.17 -7.22 4.77
N GLU A 69 -17.65 -8.40 5.10
CA GLU A 69 -17.60 -8.89 6.47
C GLU A 69 -16.14 -9.11 6.91
N ASN A 70 -15.86 -8.84 8.20
CA ASN A 70 -14.52 -8.98 8.75
C ASN A 70 -13.99 -10.41 8.55
N GLY A 71 -12.82 -10.50 7.97
CA GLY A 71 -12.13 -11.77 7.68
C GLY A 71 -10.62 -11.68 7.86
N GLY A 72 -10.16 -10.54 8.36
CA GLY A 72 -8.74 -10.24 8.59
C GLY A 72 -8.00 -9.72 7.36
N VAL A 73 -6.82 -9.16 7.60
CA VAL A 73 -6.02 -8.43 6.63
C VAL A 73 -5.71 -9.23 5.35
N SER A 74 -5.40 -10.52 5.49
CA SER A 74 -5.12 -11.39 4.33
C SER A 74 -6.36 -11.60 3.46
N SER A 75 -7.54 -11.75 4.08
CA SER A 75 -8.82 -11.84 3.36
C SER A 75 -9.14 -10.54 2.63
N ALA A 76 -8.89 -9.40 3.26
CA ALA A 76 -9.07 -8.09 2.65
C ALA A 76 -8.11 -7.89 1.47
N ARG A 77 -6.82 -8.16 1.62
CA ARG A 77 -5.83 -8.10 0.53
C ARG A 77 -6.23 -8.99 -0.65
N ASN A 78 -6.63 -10.24 -0.39
CA ASN A 78 -7.10 -11.16 -1.43
C ASN A 78 -8.36 -10.65 -2.15
N THR A 79 -9.25 -9.96 -1.43
CA THR A 79 -10.43 -9.33 -2.05
C THR A 79 -10.00 -8.17 -2.94
N GLY A 80 -9.05 -7.35 -2.51
CA GLY A 80 -8.46 -6.28 -3.32
C GLY A 80 -7.81 -6.81 -4.60
N ILE A 81 -6.99 -7.86 -4.50
CA ILE A 81 -6.36 -8.51 -5.68
C ILE A 81 -7.40 -8.91 -6.72
N ARG A 82 -8.51 -9.52 -6.31
CA ARG A 82 -9.57 -9.96 -7.23
C ARG A 82 -10.30 -8.79 -7.92
N LYS A 83 -10.21 -7.59 -7.38
CA LYS A 83 -10.88 -6.40 -7.91
C LYS A 83 -9.94 -5.44 -8.62
N ALA A 84 -8.65 -5.58 -8.39
CA ALA A 84 -7.60 -4.82 -9.04
C ALA A 84 -7.67 -5.00 -10.57
N GLN A 85 -7.51 -3.90 -11.31
CA GLN A 85 -7.50 -3.85 -12.77
C GLN A 85 -6.10 -3.56 -13.32
N GLY A 86 -5.16 -3.19 -12.43
CA GLY A 86 -3.80 -2.84 -12.78
C GLY A 86 -2.97 -4.02 -13.26
N GLN A 87 -2.05 -3.72 -14.15
CA GLN A 87 -1.00 -4.66 -14.57
C GLN A 87 -0.03 -4.93 -13.41
N PHE A 88 0.16 -3.96 -12.54
CA PHE A 88 0.97 -4.07 -11.33
C PHE A 88 0.11 -3.89 -10.09
N ILE A 89 0.50 -4.57 -9.01
CA ILE A 89 -0.15 -4.46 -7.70
C ILE A 89 0.86 -3.91 -6.70
N CYS A 90 0.41 -2.92 -5.93
CA CYS A 90 1.12 -2.38 -4.78
C CYS A 90 0.28 -2.65 -3.52
N PHE A 91 0.89 -3.19 -2.47
CA PHE A 91 0.24 -3.30 -1.17
C PHE A 91 0.70 -2.18 -0.25
N MET A 92 -0.23 -1.61 0.48
CA MET A 92 0.01 -0.54 1.45
C MET A 92 -0.97 -0.73 2.61
N ASP A 93 -0.52 -0.47 3.83
CA ASP A 93 -1.42 -0.45 4.98
C ASP A 93 -2.06 0.94 5.12
N ASP A 94 -3.21 1.03 5.79
CA ASP A 94 -4.03 2.25 5.81
C ASP A 94 -3.47 3.37 6.70
N ASP A 95 -2.43 3.08 7.47
CA ASP A 95 -1.66 4.01 8.30
C ASP A 95 -0.23 4.29 7.76
N ASP A 96 0.12 3.73 6.61
CA ASP A 96 1.42 3.96 5.98
C ASP A 96 1.52 5.33 5.29
N GLU A 97 2.74 5.86 5.24
CA GLU A 97 3.09 7.01 4.41
C GLU A 97 4.05 6.61 3.30
N ILE A 98 3.80 7.12 2.10
CA ILE A 98 4.68 6.90 0.97
C ILE A 98 5.16 8.23 0.36
N ASP A 99 6.43 8.23 -0.09
CA ASP A 99 7.00 9.34 -0.85
C ASP A 99 6.17 9.63 -2.11
N PRO A 100 5.93 10.90 -2.51
CA PRO A 100 5.18 11.22 -3.73
C PRO A 100 5.73 10.58 -5.01
N ASN A 101 7.00 10.22 -5.06
CA ASN A 101 7.62 9.53 -6.19
C ASN A 101 7.69 8.01 -6.00
N TYR A 102 7.04 7.46 -4.98
CA TYR A 102 7.15 6.05 -4.64
C TYR A 102 6.79 5.14 -5.83
N LEU A 103 5.59 5.28 -6.37
CA LEU A 103 5.15 4.45 -7.50
C LEU A 103 6.05 4.64 -8.74
N LEU A 104 6.48 5.87 -9.01
CA LEU A 104 7.36 6.14 -10.14
C LEU A 104 8.72 5.45 -9.98
N LYS A 105 9.30 5.50 -8.79
CA LYS A 105 10.58 4.83 -8.47
C LYS A 105 10.45 3.30 -8.58
N MET A 106 9.35 2.73 -8.05
CA MET A 106 9.10 1.30 -8.10
C MET A 106 8.92 0.81 -9.55
N TYR A 107 8.12 1.54 -10.34
CA TYR A 107 7.94 1.25 -11.76
C TYR A 107 9.25 1.37 -12.55
N THR A 108 10.02 2.45 -12.35
CA THR A 108 11.32 2.62 -13.01
C THR A 108 12.24 1.45 -12.71
N ARG A 109 12.31 1.04 -11.45
CA ARG A 109 13.16 -0.10 -11.05
C ARG A 109 12.69 -1.41 -11.68
N GLN A 110 11.37 -1.64 -11.71
CA GLN A 110 10.80 -2.81 -12.39
C GLN A 110 11.17 -2.81 -13.89
N HIS A 111 11.04 -1.66 -14.55
CA HIS A 111 11.33 -1.52 -15.97
C HIS A 111 12.81 -1.76 -16.29
N GLU A 112 13.72 -1.28 -15.43
CA GLU A 112 15.16 -1.47 -15.58
C GLU A 112 15.61 -2.92 -15.38
N THR A 113 14.99 -3.63 -14.43
CA THR A 113 15.44 -4.97 -14.01
C THR A 113 14.63 -6.10 -14.64
N GLY A 114 13.41 -5.81 -15.11
CA GLY A 114 12.47 -6.83 -15.55
C GLY A 114 11.97 -7.76 -14.42
N GLY A 115 12.18 -7.38 -13.16
CA GLY A 115 11.81 -8.20 -12.02
C GLY A 115 10.31 -8.35 -11.84
N ASP A 116 9.86 -9.53 -11.41
CA ASP A 116 8.45 -9.81 -11.12
C ASP A 116 7.97 -9.15 -9.84
N ALA A 117 8.88 -8.86 -8.89
CA ALA A 117 8.60 -8.19 -7.63
C ALA A 117 9.69 -7.17 -7.29
N ILE A 118 9.27 -5.98 -6.87
CA ILE A 118 10.16 -4.90 -6.42
C ILE A 118 9.84 -4.59 -4.96
N TYR A 119 10.87 -4.52 -4.14
CA TYR A 119 10.77 -4.18 -2.72
C TYR A 119 11.53 -2.89 -2.44
N CYS A 120 11.05 -2.11 -1.47
CA CYS A 120 11.73 -0.92 -0.98
C CYS A 120 12.06 -1.04 0.51
N GLY A 121 12.96 -0.18 0.98
CA GLY A 121 13.20 0.01 2.40
C GLY A 121 12.02 0.71 3.08
N LEU A 122 11.83 0.43 4.37
CA LEU A 122 10.83 1.07 5.23
C LEU A 122 11.54 1.98 6.23
N TYR A 123 10.94 3.15 6.50
CA TYR A 123 11.32 4.01 7.61
C TYR A 123 10.23 3.90 8.68
N GLY A 124 10.60 3.48 9.88
CA GLY A 124 9.69 3.47 11.01
C GLY A 124 9.91 4.70 11.89
N HIS A 125 8.88 5.48 12.16
CA HIS A 125 8.89 6.52 13.17
C HIS A 125 8.19 5.99 14.43
N TYR A 126 8.95 5.66 15.47
CA TYR A 126 8.37 5.35 16.76
C TYR A 126 8.29 6.61 17.61
N ILE A 127 7.07 7.09 17.85
CA ILE A 127 6.83 8.33 18.61
C ILE A 127 7.03 8.14 20.13
N LYS A 128 7.15 6.91 20.61
CA LYS A 128 7.02 6.63 22.05
C LYS A 128 8.23 7.04 22.91
N ASP A 129 9.43 7.23 22.34
CA ASP A 129 10.63 7.58 23.12
C ASP A 129 11.62 8.50 22.38
N GLY A 130 11.19 9.21 21.34
CA GLY A 130 12.07 10.14 20.62
C GLY A 130 13.22 9.48 19.87
N VAL A 131 13.16 8.18 19.64
CA VAL A 131 14.19 7.42 18.91
C VAL A 131 13.79 7.33 17.44
N THR A 132 14.58 7.99 16.59
CA THR A 132 14.49 7.83 15.14
C THR A 132 15.28 6.60 14.74
N TYR A 133 14.62 5.58 14.22
CA TYR A 133 15.31 4.42 13.64
C TYR A 133 15.72 4.74 12.21
N SER A 134 17.02 4.57 11.93
CA SER A 134 17.59 4.65 10.59
C SER A 134 17.00 3.57 9.67
N PRO A 135 16.99 3.81 8.34
CA PRO A 135 16.47 2.84 7.38
C PRO A 135 17.16 1.49 7.57
N ILE A 136 16.37 0.43 7.51
CA ILE A 136 16.95 -0.90 7.38
C ILE A 136 17.49 -0.98 5.96
N ASN A 137 18.77 -0.62 5.80
CA ASN A 137 19.48 -0.79 4.54
C ASN A 137 19.76 -2.29 4.40
N THR A 138 18.87 -3.00 3.72
CA THR A 138 19.11 -4.39 3.37
C THR A 138 19.67 -4.41 1.96
N GLU A 139 20.97 -4.63 1.84
CA GLU A 139 21.52 -5.11 0.59
C GLU A 139 20.97 -6.51 0.36
N PHE A 140 20.09 -6.65 -0.61
CA PHE A 140 19.52 -7.93 -1.00
C PHE A 140 20.36 -8.51 -2.15
N ASN A 141 20.89 -9.70 -1.95
CA ASN A 141 21.46 -10.50 -3.02
C ASN A 141 20.37 -11.21 -3.79
N GLU A 142 20.43 -11.17 -5.13
CA GLU A 142 19.51 -11.89 -6.00
C GLU A 142 19.46 -13.38 -5.62
N GLY A 143 18.26 -13.92 -5.43
CA GLY A 143 18.02 -15.34 -5.14
C GLY A 143 17.64 -15.70 -3.71
N SER A 144 18.00 -14.90 -2.69
CA SER A 144 17.62 -15.17 -1.30
C SER A 144 16.44 -14.33 -0.80
N LEU A 145 15.97 -13.42 -1.61
CA LEU A 145 15.08 -12.32 -1.24
C LEU A 145 13.76 -12.77 -0.62
N LEU A 146 13.08 -13.70 -1.27
CA LEU A 146 11.78 -14.21 -0.80
C LEU A 146 11.93 -14.97 0.51
N PHE A 147 12.99 -15.78 0.64
CA PHE A 147 13.19 -16.60 1.82
C PHE A 147 13.60 -15.77 3.03
N ASP A 148 14.50 -14.80 2.86
CA ASP A 148 14.95 -13.93 3.95
C ASP A 148 13.85 -12.94 4.39
N PHE A 149 13.02 -12.44 3.48
CA PHE A 149 11.92 -11.56 3.82
C PHE A 149 10.82 -12.28 4.59
N PHE A 150 10.40 -13.48 4.15
CA PHE A 150 9.33 -14.22 4.82
C PHE A 150 9.77 -14.93 6.10
N TYR A 151 11.02 -15.35 6.23
CA TYR A 151 11.48 -16.15 7.36
C TYR A 151 12.34 -15.41 8.39
N LYS A 152 13.11 -14.39 8.01
CA LYS A 152 13.99 -13.67 8.95
C LYS A 152 13.42 -12.38 9.53
N LYS A 153 12.50 -11.71 8.85
CA LYS A 153 12.00 -10.39 9.26
C LYS A 153 10.56 -10.33 9.72
N VAL A 154 9.78 -11.39 9.61
CA VAL A 154 8.43 -11.45 10.18
C VAL A 154 8.48 -11.90 11.66
N ARG A 155 9.46 -11.48 12.41
CA ARG A 155 9.33 -11.39 13.87
C ARG A 155 8.89 -9.97 14.23
N PHE A 156 7.71 -9.61 13.81
CA PHE A 156 6.99 -8.56 14.49
C PHE A 156 6.60 -9.12 15.87
N HIS A 157 7.21 -8.58 16.90
CA HIS A 157 6.68 -8.73 18.25
C HIS A 157 5.33 -8.02 18.25
N ILE A 158 4.26 -8.81 18.21
CA ILE A 158 2.94 -8.35 18.61
C ILE A 158 2.99 -8.37 20.13
N GLY A 159 3.21 -7.18 20.75
CA GLY A 159 3.00 -6.97 22.16
C GLY A 159 1.53 -6.65 22.42
#